data_e98129fb5b68f37d370d470c48b020df
#
_entry.id   e98129fb5b68f37d370d470c48b020df
#
_cell.length_a   1.000
_cell.length_b   1.000
_cell.length_c   1.000
_cell.angle_alpha   90.00
_cell.angle_beta   90.00
_cell.angle_gamma   90.00
#
_symmetry.space_group_name_H-M   'P 1'
#
loop_
_entity.id
_entity.type
_entity.pdbx_description
1 polymer ?
#
loop_
_entity_poly.entity_id
_entity_poly.type
_entity_poly.pdbx_seq_one_letter_code
_entity_poly.pdbx_strand_id
1 'polypeptide(L)'
;TVMLMTSPIVEENLNKKVIPQYTYARIYFKNSILEEHIDRPECEISVTISLGGEYDNLWPICIKDYEDNTNCIKLDRGDAMIYYGRDLKHWRNKFNGVSQYQIFSHYVYADGKYKDRLFDGRKNIGLP
;
A
#
# COMPACT_ATOMS: atom_id res chain seq x y z
N THR A 1 -11.22 -5.53 10.99
CA THR A 1 -10.01 -4.77 10.63
C THR A 1 -10.05 -4.31 9.19
N VAL A 2 -9.40 -3.18 8.86
CA VAL A 2 -9.36 -2.61 7.50
C VAL A 2 -8.94 -3.66 6.47
N MET A 3 -7.91 -4.40 6.74
CA MET A 3 -7.37 -5.44 5.85
C MET A 3 -8.43 -6.49 5.44
N LEU A 4 -9.27 -6.93 6.37
CA LEU A 4 -10.34 -7.90 6.09
C LEU A 4 -11.50 -7.25 5.32
N MET A 5 -11.78 -5.99 5.57
CA MET A 5 -12.82 -5.24 4.85
C MET A 5 -12.41 -4.95 3.41
N THR A 6 -11.12 -4.74 3.16
CA THR A 6 -10.60 -4.45 1.81
C THR A 6 -10.28 -5.71 1.01
N SER A 7 -10.12 -6.89 1.64
CA SER A 7 -9.84 -8.15 0.92
C SER A 7 -10.79 -8.44 -0.24
N PRO A 8 -12.14 -8.35 -0.08
CA PRO A 8 -13.06 -8.60 -1.19
C PRO A 8 -12.86 -7.64 -2.37
N ILE A 9 -12.54 -6.37 -2.09
CA ILE A 9 -12.29 -5.35 -3.11
C ILE A 9 -11.01 -5.68 -3.89
N VAL A 10 -9.95 -6.10 -3.17
CA VAL A 10 -8.69 -6.54 -3.78
C VAL A 10 -8.93 -7.77 -4.67
N GLU A 11 -9.63 -8.77 -4.15
CA GLU A 11 -9.94 -10.01 -4.90
C GLU A 11 -10.76 -9.73 -6.17
N GLU A 12 -11.76 -8.85 -6.09
CA GLU A 12 -12.58 -8.44 -7.24
C GLU A 12 -11.73 -7.75 -8.31
N ASN A 13 -10.88 -6.80 -7.92
CA ASN A 13 -10.03 -6.06 -8.87
C ASN A 13 -8.96 -6.94 -9.52
N LEU A 14 -8.42 -7.91 -8.82
CA LEU A 14 -7.38 -8.81 -9.32
C LEU A 14 -7.94 -10.11 -9.92
N ASN A 15 -9.24 -10.38 -9.74
CA ASN A 15 -9.91 -11.63 -10.11
C ASN A 15 -9.17 -12.87 -9.55
N LYS A 16 -8.66 -12.77 -8.32
CA LYS A 16 -7.90 -13.83 -7.62
C LYS A 16 -8.10 -13.74 -6.13
N LYS A 17 -8.01 -14.89 -5.45
CA LYS A 17 -8.03 -14.96 -4.00
C LYS A 17 -6.70 -14.49 -3.39
N VAL A 18 -6.81 -13.76 -2.28
CA VAL A 18 -5.65 -13.24 -1.55
C VAL A 18 -5.66 -13.67 -0.09
N ILE A 19 -4.48 -13.73 0.50
CA ILE A 19 -4.26 -13.99 1.92
C ILE A 19 -3.78 -12.69 2.55
N PRO A 20 -4.51 -12.16 3.56
CA PRO A 20 -4.10 -10.95 4.26
C PRO A 20 -2.83 -11.18 5.08
N GLN A 21 -1.96 -10.18 5.10
CA GLN A 21 -0.70 -10.22 5.83
C GLN A 21 -0.74 -9.31 7.07
N TYR A 22 -0.73 -8.01 6.86
CA TYR A 22 -0.82 -7.01 7.93
C TYR A 22 -1.31 -5.66 7.40
N THR A 23 -1.70 -4.82 8.33
CA THR A 23 -2.09 -3.43 8.09
C THR A 23 -1.37 -2.53 9.08
N TYR A 24 -0.93 -1.38 8.63
CA TYR A 24 -0.43 -0.33 9.51
C TYR A 24 -0.87 1.05 9.02
N ALA A 25 -0.83 2.02 9.92
CA ALA A 25 -1.07 3.42 9.62
C ALA A 25 0.23 4.21 9.75
N ARG A 26 0.36 5.24 8.93
CA ARG A 26 1.50 6.15 8.98
C ARG A 26 1.04 7.60 8.86
N ILE A 27 1.68 8.46 9.61
CA ILE A 27 1.56 9.90 9.49
C ILE A 27 2.85 10.44 8.88
N TYR A 28 2.71 11.18 7.80
CA TYR A 28 3.80 11.93 7.18
C TYR A 28 3.67 13.40 7.57
N PHE A 29 4.79 14.02 7.83
CA PHE A 29 4.88 15.45 8.17
C PHE A 29 5.65 16.20 7.09
N LYS A 30 5.64 17.52 7.16
CA LYS A 30 6.40 18.40 6.25
C LYS A 30 7.84 17.90 6.10
N ASN A 31 8.31 17.89 4.86
CA ASN A 31 9.61 17.39 4.43
C ASN A 31 9.78 15.86 4.44
N SER A 32 8.76 15.07 4.79
CA SER A 32 8.82 13.63 4.62
C SER A 32 9.07 13.25 3.16
N ILE A 33 9.88 12.22 2.98
CA ILE A 33 10.17 11.58 1.69
C ILE A 33 9.95 10.09 1.87
N LEU A 34 9.39 9.42 0.88
CA LEU A 34 9.43 7.97 0.76
C LEU A 34 10.39 7.65 -0.38
N GLU A 35 11.58 7.15 -0.03
CA GLU A 35 12.61 6.81 -1.02
C GLU A 35 12.12 5.74 -2.01
N GLU A 36 12.65 5.76 -3.23
CA GLU A 36 12.35 4.74 -4.24
C GLU A 36 12.76 3.35 -3.74
N HIS A 37 11.80 2.43 -3.68
CA HIS A 37 12.01 1.07 -3.18
C HIS A 37 11.01 0.09 -3.78
N ILE A 38 11.28 -1.19 -3.57
CA ILE A 38 10.30 -2.27 -3.67
C ILE A 38 10.04 -2.81 -2.27
N ASP A 39 8.85 -3.34 -2.06
CA ASP A 39 8.47 -3.93 -0.79
C ASP A 39 9.05 -5.34 -0.59
N ARG A 40 8.94 -5.84 0.61
CA ARG A 40 9.29 -7.23 0.95
C ARG A 40 8.23 -8.22 0.42
N PRO A 41 8.53 -9.54 0.38
CA PRO A 41 7.63 -10.55 -0.20
C PRO A 41 6.22 -10.58 0.36
N GLU A 42 6.03 -10.27 1.65
CA GLU A 42 4.74 -10.19 2.33
C GLU A 42 3.84 -9.06 1.80
N CYS A 43 4.42 -8.14 1.04
CA CYS A 43 3.74 -7.03 0.38
C CYS A 43 3.64 -7.25 -1.14
N GLU A 44 3.45 -8.52 -1.58
CA GLU A 44 3.27 -8.86 -3.00
C GLU A 44 2.19 -7.98 -3.63
N ILE A 45 1.07 -7.81 -2.93
CA ILE A 45 -0.01 -6.91 -3.27
C ILE A 45 -0.15 -5.90 -2.14
N SER A 46 -0.05 -4.63 -2.46
CA SER A 46 -0.19 -3.53 -1.52
C SER A 46 -1.40 -2.67 -1.84
N VAL A 47 -2.07 -2.20 -0.80
CA VAL A 47 -3.14 -1.20 -0.88
C VAL A 47 -2.72 -0.02 -0.05
N THR A 48 -2.65 1.17 -0.64
CA THR A 48 -2.49 2.42 0.09
C THR A 48 -3.79 3.20 0.07
N ILE A 49 -4.26 3.64 1.23
CA ILE A 49 -5.52 4.37 1.41
C ILE A 49 -5.21 5.74 1.99
N SER A 50 -5.65 6.79 1.31
CA SER A 50 -5.52 8.16 1.80
C SER A 50 -6.63 8.47 2.81
N LEU A 51 -6.27 8.86 4.02
CA LEU A 51 -7.21 9.37 5.01
C LEU A 51 -7.30 10.91 4.99
N GLY A 52 -6.58 11.55 4.05
CA GLY A 52 -6.46 12.98 3.98
C GLY A 52 -5.37 13.52 4.89
N GLY A 53 -5.46 14.79 5.25
CA GLY A 53 -4.46 15.47 6.07
C GLY A 53 -4.67 16.97 6.03
N GLU A 54 -3.60 17.71 6.32
CA GLU A 54 -3.54 19.17 6.26
C GLU A 54 -2.51 19.57 5.18
N TYR A 55 -3.00 19.94 4.00
CA TYR A 55 -2.19 20.29 2.83
C TYR A 55 -3.00 21.13 1.83
N ASP A 56 -2.32 21.95 1.05
CA ASP A 56 -2.92 22.74 -0.03
C ASP A 56 -3.02 21.92 -1.33
N ASN A 57 -2.11 20.97 -1.55
CA ASN A 57 -2.05 20.16 -2.75
C ASN A 57 -1.91 18.66 -2.39
N LEU A 58 -2.59 17.80 -3.16
CA LEU A 58 -2.48 16.36 -3.03
C LEU A 58 -1.03 15.91 -3.26
N TRP A 59 -0.55 15.03 -2.39
CA TRP A 59 0.80 14.48 -2.43
C TRP A 59 0.82 13.15 -3.19
N PRO A 60 1.35 13.11 -4.42
CA PRO A 60 1.28 11.91 -5.23
C PRO A 60 2.16 10.77 -4.72
N ILE A 61 1.75 9.55 -4.99
CA ILE A 61 2.60 8.37 -5.00
C ILE A 61 3.05 8.12 -6.43
N CYS A 62 4.34 7.94 -6.65
CA CYS A 62 4.89 7.62 -7.95
C CYS A 62 5.27 6.12 -8.00
N ILE A 63 5.01 5.48 -9.13
CA ILE A 63 5.26 4.06 -9.35
C ILE A 63 5.79 3.86 -10.76
N LYS A 64 6.74 2.96 -10.91
CA LYS A 64 7.18 2.47 -12.22
C LYS A 64 6.36 1.27 -12.64
N ASP A 65 5.89 1.27 -13.88
CA ASP A 65 5.25 0.10 -14.46
C ASP A 65 6.29 -0.93 -14.97
N TYR A 66 5.83 -2.04 -15.53
CA TYR A 66 6.72 -3.10 -16.07
C TYR A 66 7.52 -2.66 -17.31
N GLU A 67 7.15 -1.56 -17.94
CA GLU A 67 7.86 -0.96 -19.07
C GLU A 67 8.82 0.16 -18.62
N ASP A 68 9.03 0.32 -17.30
CA ASP A 68 9.86 1.36 -16.65
C ASP A 68 9.32 2.81 -16.82
N ASN A 69 8.06 2.96 -17.21
CA ASN A 69 7.42 4.28 -17.25
C ASN A 69 7.01 4.71 -15.84
N THR A 70 7.19 5.98 -15.54
CA THR A 70 6.81 6.57 -14.26
C THR A 70 5.39 7.12 -14.32
N ASN A 71 4.55 6.69 -13.39
CA ASN A 71 3.19 7.17 -13.20
C ASN A 71 3.05 7.73 -11.78
N CYS A 72 2.67 9.01 -11.63
CA CYS A 72 2.45 9.65 -10.33
C CYS A 72 0.95 9.87 -10.13
N ILE A 73 0.40 9.26 -9.10
CA ILE A 73 -1.04 9.16 -8.84
C ILE A 73 -1.38 9.98 -7.60
N LYS A 74 -2.32 10.88 -7.72
CA LYS A 74 -2.86 11.68 -6.61
C LYS A 74 -4.06 10.96 -6.02
N LEU A 75 -4.05 10.74 -4.71
CA LEU A 75 -5.13 10.13 -3.96
C LEU A 75 -5.72 11.15 -3.01
N ASP A 76 -6.99 11.46 -3.17
CA ASP A 76 -7.74 12.31 -2.25
C ASP A 76 -8.20 11.48 -1.04
N ARG A 77 -8.80 12.13 -0.04
CA ARG A 77 -9.34 11.44 1.13
C ARG A 77 -10.36 10.37 0.72
N GLY A 78 -10.13 9.14 1.16
CA GLY A 78 -10.96 7.98 0.84
C GLY A 78 -10.53 7.22 -0.41
N ASP A 79 -9.66 7.79 -1.24
CA ASP A 79 -9.13 7.08 -2.38
C ASP A 79 -8.10 6.02 -1.96
N ALA A 80 -8.06 4.94 -2.74
CA ALA A 80 -7.10 3.86 -2.55
C ALA A 80 -6.45 3.47 -3.87
N MET A 81 -5.23 2.97 -3.80
CA MET A 81 -4.51 2.38 -4.92
C MET A 81 -4.07 0.97 -4.57
N ILE A 82 -4.36 0.02 -5.45
CA ILE A 82 -3.87 -1.36 -5.39
C ILE A 82 -2.68 -1.46 -6.33
N TYR A 83 -1.57 -2.01 -5.87
CA TYR A 83 -0.35 -2.15 -6.68
C TYR A 83 0.49 -3.35 -6.23
N TYR A 84 1.38 -3.81 -7.12
CA TYR A 84 2.33 -4.88 -6.84
C TYR A 84 3.57 -4.33 -6.13
N GLY A 85 3.47 -4.16 -4.80
CA GLY A 85 4.50 -3.52 -4.00
C GLY A 85 5.85 -4.23 -4.05
N ARG A 86 5.84 -5.56 -4.14
CA ARG A 86 7.06 -6.39 -4.24
C ARG A 86 7.77 -6.26 -5.58
N ASP A 87 7.03 -6.02 -6.66
CA ASP A 87 7.59 -6.02 -8.02
C ASP A 87 7.90 -4.63 -8.54
N LEU A 88 7.07 -3.63 -8.20
CA LEU A 88 7.14 -2.31 -8.79
C LEU A 88 7.80 -1.30 -7.86
N LYS A 89 8.81 -0.62 -8.35
CA LYS A 89 9.44 0.49 -7.64
C LYS A 89 8.45 1.62 -7.43
N HIS A 90 8.38 2.11 -6.20
CA HIS A 90 7.48 3.19 -5.86
C HIS A 90 8.10 4.13 -4.82
N TRP A 91 7.65 5.40 -4.83
CA TRP A 91 8.20 6.46 -3.98
C TRP A 91 7.23 7.62 -3.83
N ARG A 92 7.54 8.52 -2.92
CA ARG A 92 6.94 9.84 -2.83
C ARG A 92 8.02 10.89 -2.70
N ASN A 93 7.97 11.93 -3.51
CA ASN A 93 8.86 13.08 -3.42
C ASN A 93 8.59 13.84 -2.13
N LYS A 94 9.39 14.86 -1.84
CA LYS A 94 9.28 15.66 -0.63
C LYS A 94 7.86 16.21 -0.42
N PHE A 95 7.31 15.95 0.76
CA PHE A 95 5.99 16.44 1.15
C PHE A 95 6.06 17.92 1.58
N ASN A 96 5.20 18.76 1.00
CA ASN A 96 5.16 20.20 1.30
C ASN A 96 3.99 20.60 2.21
N GLY A 97 3.07 19.70 2.51
CA GLY A 97 1.96 19.93 3.43
C GLY A 97 2.39 19.87 4.91
N VAL A 98 1.42 19.99 5.81
CA VAL A 98 1.64 19.88 7.27
C VAL A 98 1.60 18.42 7.70
N SER A 99 0.52 17.69 7.33
CA SER A 99 0.36 16.28 7.66
C SER A 99 -0.40 15.52 6.58
N GLN A 100 -0.09 14.23 6.43
CA GLN A 100 -0.77 13.28 5.57
C GLN A 100 -0.93 11.96 6.31
N TYR A 101 -2.14 11.43 6.35
CA TYR A 101 -2.50 10.18 7.03
C TYR A 101 -2.74 9.09 5.98
N GLN A 102 -2.06 7.95 6.13
CA GLN A 102 -2.17 6.81 5.22
C GLN A 102 -2.40 5.51 5.99
N ILE A 103 -3.19 4.63 5.40
CA ILE A 103 -3.25 3.22 5.80
C ILE A 103 -2.66 2.38 4.67
N PHE A 104 -1.89 1.37 5.06
CA PHE A 104 -1.34 0.37 4.16
C PHE A 104 -1.84 -1.00 4.56
N SER A 105 -2.36 -1.76 3.61
CA SER A 105 -2.77 -3.16 3.80
C SER A 105 -2.04 -4.02 2.78
N HIS A 106 -1.54 -5.17 3.23
CA HIS A 106 -0.69 -6.05 2.42
C HIS A 106 -1.29 -7.43 2.31
N TYR A 107 -1.13 -8.02 1.13
CA TYR A 107 -1.67 -9.32 0.76
C TYR A 107 -0.68 -10.10 -0.08
N VAL A 108 -0.86 -11.42 -0.12
CA VAL A 108 -0.20 -12.29 -1.09
C VAL A 108 -1.28 -13.10 -1.82
N TYR A 109 -0.98 -13.60 -3.01
CA TYR A 109 -1.90 -14.50 -3.71
C TYR A 109 -2.05 -15.82 -2.96
N ALA A 110 -3.29 -16.28 -2.82
CA ALA A 110 -3.60 -17.55 -2.14
C ALA A 110 -3.04 -18.78 -2.86
N ASP A 111 -2.84 -18.69 -4.16
CA ASP A 111 -2.22 -19.71 -5.03
C ASP A 111 -0.79 -19.38 -5.46
N GLY A 112 -0.20 -18.31 -4.88
CA GLY A 112 1.11 -17.80 -5.25
C GLY A 112 2.28 -18.38 -4.46
N LYS A 113 3.48 -17.93 -4.81
CA LYS A 113 4.74 -18.40 -4.19
C LYS A 113 4.93 -17.98 -2.73
N TYR A 114 4.13 -17.00 -2.25
CA TYR A 114 4.20 -16.49 -0.88
C TYR A 114 3.02 -16.91 -0.01
N LYS A 115 2.22 -17.89 -0.45
CA LYS A 115 0.99 -18.34 0.20
C LYS A 115 1.12 -18.78 1.66
N ASP A 116 2.31 -19.21 2.07
CA ASP A 116 2.58 -19.68 3.43
C ASP A 116 2.89 -18.56 4.43
N ARG A 117 2.70 -17.29 4.04
CA ARG A 117 3.04 -16.11 4.84
C ARG A 117 1.84 -15.45 5.52
N LEU A 118 0.81 -16.25 5.89
CA LEU A 118 -0.40 -15.76 6.56
C LEU A 118 -0.06 -14.88 7.76
N PHE A 119 -0.67 -13.69 7.81
CA PHE A 119 -0.49 -12.68 8.85
C PHE A 119 0.98 -12.32 9.13
N ASP A 120 1.84 -12.35 8.13
CA ASP A 120 3.27 -12.06 8.26
C ASP A 120 3.96 -13.00 9.29
N GLY A 121 3.52 -14.26 9.33
CA GLY A 121 3.99 -15.28 10.26
C GLY A 121 3.49 -15.13 11.70
N ARG A 122 2.56 -14.22 11.96
CA ARG A 122 1.95 -14.02 13.28
C ARG A 122 0.82 -15.01 13.52
N LYS A 123 0.60 -15.38 14.79
CA LYS A 123 -0.48 -16.32 15.15
C LYS A 123 -1.87 -15.73 14.93
N ASN A 124 -2.03 -14.43 15.14
CA ASN A 124 -3.30 -13.72 15.04
C ASN A 124 -3.11 -12.32 14.46
N ILE A 125 -4.18 -11.79 13.85
CA ILE A 125 -4.22 -10.41 13.37
C ILE A 125 -4.09 -9.44 14.56
N GLY A 126 -3.22 -8.43 14.41
CA GLY A 126 -3.07 -7.34 15.36
C GLY A 126 -2.21 -7.67 16.59
N LEU A 127 -1.61 -8.85 16.66
CA LEU A 127 -0.62 -9.21 17.68
C LEU A 127 0.80 -9.15 17.10
N PRO A 128 1.78 -8.73 17.92
CA PRO A 128 3.18 -8.76 17.51
C PRO A 128 3.70 -10.16 17.25
#